data_8932d72e5393e3d019be63be3602c509
#
_entry.id   8932d72e5393e3d019be63be3602c509
#
_cell.length_a   1.000
_cell.length_b   1.000
_cell.length_c   1.000
_cell.angle_alpha   90.00
_cell.angle_beta   90.00
_cell.angle_gamma   90.00
#
_symmetry.space_group_name_H-M   'P 1'
#
loop_
_entity.id
_entity.type
_entity.pdbx_description
1 polymer ?
#
loop_
_entity_poly.entity_id
_entity_poly.type
_entity_poly.pdbx_seq_one_letter_code
_entity_poly.pdbx_strand_id
1 'polypeptide(L)'
;MTQINSLTDHDLALLDRYWRAANYLSVGQIYLMDNPLLREPLKPEHIKPRLLGHWGTTPGLNFIYAHLNRAIRQRDLDMLYVCGPGHGGPGMVANTWLEGTYSEIYPDVTPDGEGMKKLFRQFSFPGGIPSHAAPETPGSINEGGELGYSLSHAFGAVFDNPTLIAACVIGDGEAETGPLASSWHGIK
;
A
#
# COMPACT_ATOMS: atom_id res chain seq x y z
N MET A 1 21.46 2.71 22.65
CA MET A 1 20.40 3.40 21.91
C MET A 1 21.04 4.13 20.75
N THR A 2 20.86 3.65 19.53
CA THR A 2 21.39 4.31 18.33
C THR A 2 20.59 5.60 18.13
N GLN A 3 21.27 6.74 18.15
CA GLN A 3 20.61 8.03 17.88
C GLN A 3 19.91 7.97 16.53
N ILE A 4 18.63 8.35 16.51
CA ILE A 4 17.93 8.58 15.26
C ILE A 4 18.56 9.82 14.65
N ASN A 5 19.31 9.65 13.55
CA ASN A 5 19.80 10.80 12.80
C ASN A 5 18.61 11.65 12.35
N SER A 6 18.67 12.94 12.62
CA SER A 6 17.70 13.90 12.13
C SER A 6 17.57 13.77 10.60
N LEU A 7 16.36 13.98 10.07
CA LEU A 7 16.14 14.04 8.63
C LEU A 7 16.96 15.19 8.04
N THR A 8 17.72 14.88 7.00
CA THR A 8 18.38 15.90 6.19
C THR A 8 17.40 16.42 5.13
N ASP A 9 17.69 17.59 4.55
CA ASP A 9 16.89 18.10 3.42
C ASP A 9 16.88 17.13 2.23
N HIS A 10 17.96 16.39 2.04
CA HIS A 10 18.05 15.35 1.02
C HIS A 10 17.09 14.19 1.31
N ASP A 11 17.05 13.69 2.56
CA ASP A 11 16.12 12.64 2.97
C ASP A 11 14.66 13.08 2.79
N LEU A 12 14.36 14.32 3.17
CA LEU A 12 13.02 14.90 2.99
C LEU A 12 12.62 14.95 1.51
N ALA A 13 13.54 15.38 0.64
CA ALA A 13 13.29 15.41 -0.80
C ALA A 13 13.07 14.00 -1.39
N LEU A 14 13.79 12.98 -0.92
CA LEU A 14 13.59 11.60 -1.35
C LEU A 14 12.24 11.04 -0.88
N LEU A 15 11.89 11.27 0.38
CA LEU A 15 10.60 10.85 0.94
C LEU A 15 9.43 11.51 0.23
N ASP A 16 9.51 12.83 -0.04
CA ASP A 16 8.47 13.57 -0.79
C ASP A 16 8.31 13.00 -2.22
N ARG A 17 9.40 12.75 -2.92
CA ARG A 17 9.36 12.16 -4.27
C ARG A 17 8.73 10.76 -4.28
N TYR A 18 9.11 9.91 -3.33
CA TYR A 18 8.54 8.57 -3.21
C TYR A 18 7.04 8.64 -2.88
N TRP A 19 6.67 9.45 -1.90
CA TRP A 19 5.28 9.65 -1.49
C TRP A 19 4.40 10.17 -2.63
N ARG A 20 4.90 11.14 -3.40
CA ARG A 20 4.19 11.66 -4.59
C ARG A 20 4.01 10.60 -5.66
N ALA A 21 5.04 9.80 -5.92
CA ALA A 21 4.96 8.71 -6.89
C ALA A 21 3.92 7.65 -6.46
N ALA A 22 3.95 7.22 -5.20
CA ALA A 22 2.97 6.29 -4.65
C ALA A 22 1.54 6.85 -4.71
N ASN A 23 1.36 8.12 -4.41
CA ASN A 23 0.06 8.80 -4.51
C ASN A 23 -0.42 8.88 -5.97
N TYR A 24 0.46 9.22 -6.90
CA TYR A 24 0.11 9.26 -8.32
C TYR A 24 -0.33 7.87 -8.83
N LEU A 25 0.44 6.84 -8.52
CA LEU A 25 0.10 5.46 -8.87
C LEU A 25 -1.23 5.03 -8.26
N SER A 26 -1.51 5.43 -7.03
CA SER A 26 -2.76 5.11 -6.35
C SER A 26 -3.97 5.77 -7.04
N VAL A 27 -3.86 7.04 -7.39
CA VAL A 27 -4.89 7.78 -8.15
C VAL A 27 -5.07 7.20 -9.53
N GLY A 28 -3.97 6.92 -10.23
CA GLY A 28 -4.00 6.35 -11.58
C GLY A 28 -4.76 5.03 -11.64
N GLN A 29 -4.58 4.16 -10.65
CA GLN A 29 -5.33 2.90 -10.55
C GLN A 29 -6.85 3.10 -10.47
N ILE A 30 -7.30 4.16 -9.80
CA ILE A 30 -8.73 4.44 -9.65
C ILE A 30 -9.31 5.04 -10.93
N TYR A 31 -8.60 5.95 -11.58
CA TYR A 31 -9.17 6.82 -12.60
C TYR A 31 -8.72 6.52 -14.03
N LEU A 32 -7.47 6.06 -14.26
CA LEU A 32 -6.90 6.00 -15.59
C LEU A 32 -7.03 4.63 -16.23
N MET A 33 -7.44 4.63 -17.51
CA MET A 33 -7.47 3.48 -18.39
C MET A 33 -6.29 3.49 -19.36
N ASP A 34 -5.82 4.68 -19.72
CA ASP A 34 -4.71 4.90 -20.64
C ASP A 34 -3.95 6.17 -20.32
N ASN A 35 -2.86 6.45 -21.08
CA ASN A 35 -2.03 7.64 -20.91
C ASN A 35 -1.45 7.79 -19.48
N PRO A 36 -0.86 6.72 -18.89
CA PRO A 36 -0.48 6.72 -17.48
C PRO A 36 0.61 7.73 -17.13
N LEU A 37 1.38 8.20 -18.11
CA LEU A 37 2.43 9.21 -17.93
C LEU A 37 2.01 10.61 -18.34
N LEU A 38 0.74 10.82 -18.66
CA LEU A 38 0.17 12.10 -19.10
C LEU A 38 0.98 12.77 -20.23
N ARG A 39 1.44 11.97 -21.20
CA ARG A 39 2.25 12.45 -22.34
C ARG A 39 1.45 13.30 -23.31
N GLU A 40 0.15 13.21 -23.28
CA GLU A 40 -0.80 14.05 -24.00
C GLU A 40 -1.89 14.57 -23.05
N PRO A 41 -2.64 15.60 -23.39
CA PRO A 41 -3.79 16.06 -22.61
C PRO A 41 -4.79 14.92 -22.36
N LEU A 42 -5.38 14.88 -21.16
CA LEU A 42 -6.41 13.90 -20.83
C LEU A 42 -7.63 14.02 -21.74
N LYS A 43 -8.14 12.87 -22.17
CA LYS A 43 -9.33 12.72 -22.98
C LYS A 43 -10.30 11.77 -22.27
N PRO A 44 -11.60 11.79 -22.58
CA PRO A 44 -12.57 10.88 -21.98
C PRO A 44 -12.20 9.39 -22.08
N GLU A 45 -11.62 8.96 -23.19
CA GLU A 45 -11.18 7.58 -23.42
C GLU A 45 -10.01 7.14 -22.55
N HIS A 46 -9.28 8.09 -21.96
CA HIS A 46 -8.22 7.77 -20.99
C HIS A 46 -8.76 7.47 -19.59
N ILE A 47 -10.02 7.78 -19.32
CA ILE A 47 -10.66 7.62 -18.02
C ILE A 47 -11.44 6.31 -17.99
N LYS A 48 -11.40 5.60 -16.87
CA LYS A 48 -12.18 4.38 -16.68
C LYS A 48 -13.68 4.66 -16.81
N PRO A 49 -14.45 3.78 -17.47
CA PRO A 49 -15.90 3.95 -17.62
C PRO A 49 -16.64 3.80 -16.27
N ARG A 50 -16.01 3.15 -15.30
CA ARG A 50 -16.51 2.99 -13.93
C ARG A 50 -15.39 3.28 -12.94
N LEU A 51 -15.57 4.31 -12.13
CA LEU A 51 -14.62 4.74 -11.13
C LEU A 51 -14.91 4.03 -9.81
N LEU A 52 -14.04 3.12 -9.42
CA LEU A 52 -14.12 2.38 -8.16
C LEU A 52 -12.79 2.42 -7.43
N GLY A 53 -12.84 2.70 -6.15
CA GLY A 53 -11.69 2.80 -5.27
C GLY A 53 -11.78 4.00 -4.34
N HIS A 54 -10.93 4.03 -3.33
CA HIS A 54 -10.92 5.08 -2.32
C HIS A 54 -9.57 5.81 -2.36
N TRP A 55 -9.65 7.14 -2.44
CA TRP A 55 -8.46 7.98 -2.40
C TRP A 55 -8.13 8.48 -0.99
N GLY A 56 -9.14 8.77 -0.16
CA GLY A 56 -9.00 9.54 1.08
C GLY A 56 -7.95 9.03 2.07
N THR A 57 -7.89 7.73 2.30
CA THR A 57 -6.91 7.13 3.23
C THR A 57 -5.52 6.90 2.61
N THR A 58 -5.44 6.83 1.29
CA THR A 58 -4.22 6.42 0.57
C THR A 58 -3.02 7.32 0.82
N PRO A 59 -3.14 8.67 0.83
CA PRO A 59 -1.98 9.53 1.10
C PRO A 59 -1.36 9.31 2.48
N GLY A 60 -2.19 9.07 3.50
CA GLY A 60 -1.72 8.75 4.84
C GLY A 60 -0.99 7.41 4.91
N LEU A 61 -1.56 6.39 4.28
CA LEU A 61 -0.94 5.06 4.20
C LEU A 61 0.41 5.10 3.48
N ASN A 62 0.48 5.79 2.35
CA ASN A 62 1.73 5.96 1.58
C ASN A 62 2.78 6.76 2.37
N PHE A 63 2.35 7.74 3.16
CA PHE A 63 3.25 8.50 4.03
C PHE A 63 3.87 7.61 5.10
N ILE A 64 3.05 6.84 5.80
CA ILE A 64 3.51 5.89 6.83
C ILE A 64 4.47 4.88 6.20
N TYR A 65 4.11 4.30 5.05
CA TYR A 65 4.92 3.32 4.34
C TYR A 65 6.32 3.86 3.99
N ALA A 66 6.39 5.06 3.40
CA ALA A 66 7.66 5.70 3.05
C ALA A 66 8.57 5.91 4.27
N HIS A 67 8.00 6.33 5.39
CA HIS A 67 8.75 6.54 6.64
C HIS A 67 9.18 5.23 7.30
N LEU A 68 8.36 4.18 7.25
CA LEU A 68 8.73 2.85 7.73
C LEU A 68 9.86 2.26 6.90
N ASN A 69 9.83 2.37 5.58
CA ASN A 69 10.92 1.95 4.70
C ASN A 69 12.25 2.64 5.06
N ARG A 70 12.21 3.93 5.38
CA ARG A 70 13.39 4.62 5.88
C ARG A 70 13.90 4.01 7.19
N ALA A 71 13.02 3.73 8.14
CA ALA A 71 13.38 3.13 9.42
C ALA A 71 13.98 1.72 9.23
N ILE A 72 13.36 0.90 8.39
CA ILE A 72 13.83 -0.43 8.02
C ILE A 72 15.26 -0.35 7.48
N ARG A 73 15.50 0.48 6.47
CA ARG A 73 16.83 0.60 5.83
C ARG A 73 17.90 1.17 6.75
N GLN A 74 17.54 2.10 7.64
CA GLN A 74 18.50 2.72 8.54
C GLN A 74 18.91 1.82 9.72
N ARG A 75 18.06 0.88 10.09
CA ARG A 75 18.24 0.05 11.28
C ARG A 75 18.36 -1.44 10.96
N ASP A 76 18.31 -1.79 9.68
CA ASP A 76 18.33 -3.19 9.21
C ASP A 76 17.25 -4.02 9.93
N LEU A 77 15.98 -3.57 9.80
CA LEU A 77 14.84 -4.19 10.49
C LEU A 77 14.12 -5.17 9.56
N ASP A 78 13.73 -6.30 10.12
CA ASP A 78 12.71 -7.17 9.53
C ASP A 78 11.32 -6.67 9.96
N MET A 79 10.52 -6.19 9.01
CA MET A 79 9.23 -5.59 9.34
C MET A 79 8.14 -5.97 8.32
N LEU A 80 6.97 -6.31 8.83
CA LEU A 80 5.74 -6.43 8.06
C LEU A 80 4.90 -5.16 8.20
N TYR A 81 4.31 -4.72 7.10
CA TYR A 81 3.34 -3.62 7.09
C TYR A 81 1.93 -4.17 6.87
N VAL A 82 1.07 -4.05 7.86
CA VAL A 82 -0.32 -4.51 7.80
C VAL A 82 -1.25 -3.31 7.64
N CYS A 83 -2.00 -3.28 6.54
CA CYS A 83 -2.92 -2.21 6.18
C CYS A 83 -4.34 -2.56 6.65
N GLY A 84 -4.76 -2.06 7.80
CA GLY A 84 -6.10 -2.25 8.34
C GLY A 84 -7.19 -1.57 7.51
N PRO A 85 -7.03 -0.29 7.07
CA PRO A 85 -7.95 0.33 6.12
C PRO A 85 -7.84 -0.33 4.74
N GLY A 86 -8.51 -1.47 4.54
CA GLY A 86 -8.41 -2.28 3.32
C GLY A 86 -8.77 -1.52 2.04
N HIS A 87 -9.66 -0.51 2.14
CA HIS A 87 -9.96 0.40 1.04
C HIS A 87 -8.75 1.25 0.59
N GLY A 88 -7.65 1.24 1.34
CA GLY A 88 -6.35 1.78 0.93
C GLY A 88 -5.55 0.85 0.00
N GLY A 89 -6.14 -0.23 -0.51
CA GLY A 89 -5.53 -1.18 -1.45
C GLY A 89 -4.73 -0.56 -2.59
N PRO A 90 -5.18 0.57 -3.22
CA PRO A 90 -4.37 1.24 -4.24
C PRO A 90 -2.98 1.64 -3.76
N GLY A 91 -2.84 2.03 -2.48
CA GLY A 91 -1.54 2.34 -1.88
C GLY A 91 -0.65 1.10 -1.75
N MET A 92 -1.21 -0.03 -1.34
CA MET A 92 -0.45 -1.30 -1.24
C MET A 92 0.09 -1.72 -2.61
N VAL A 93 -0.76 -1.72 -3.63
CA VAL A 93 -0.38 -2.05 -5.01
C VAL A 93 0.68 -1.06 -5.54
N ALA A 94 0.51 0.24 -5.29
CA ALA A 94 1.46 1.26 -5.71
C ALA A 94 2.85 1.06 -5.09
N ASN A 95 2.91 0.78 -3.80
CA ASN A 95 4.18 0.59 -3.09
C ASN A 95 4.89 -0.68 -3.54
N THR A 96 4.20 -1.80 -3.67
CA THR A 96 4.80 -3.06 -4.15
C THR A 96 5.29 -2.97 -5.59
N TRP A 97 4.62 -2.18 -6.43
CA TRP A 97 5.10 -1.92 -7.80
C TRP A 97 6.35 -1.02 -7.81
N LEU A 98 6.39 0.04 -6.98
CA LEU A 98 7.55 0.92 -6.85
C LEU A 98 8.79 0.19 -6.33
N GLU A 99 8.61 -0.80 -5.48
CA GLU A 99 9.69 -1.63 -4.94
C GLU A 99 10.20 -2.69 -5.93
N GLY A 100 9.43 -2.97 -6.99
CA GLY A 100 9.74 -4.00 -7.96
C GLY A 100 9.12 -5.36 -7.68
N THR A 101 8.71 -5.65 -6.45
CA THR A 101 8.12 -6.94 -6.04
C THR A 101 6.91 -7.32 -6.90
N TYR A 102 6.09 -6.35 -7.25
CA TYR A 102 4.92 -6.58 -8.10
C TYR A 102 5.31 -7.17 -9.46
N SER A 103 6.35 -6.61 -10.09
CA SER A 103 6.85 -7.07 -11.40
C SER A 103 7.61 -8.38 -11.33
N GLU A 104 8.17 -8.74 -10.18
CA GLU A 104 8.79 -10.06 -9.97
C GLU A 104 7.75 -11.18 -10.01
N ILE A 105 6.57 -10.95 -9.44
CA ILE A 105 5.47 -11.93 -9.39
C ILE A 105 4.62 -11.89 -10.66
N TYR A 106 4.38 -10.68 -11.17
CA TYR A 106 3.61 -10.44 -12.39
C TYR A 106 4.49 -9.78 -13.47
N PRO A 107 5.31 -10.58 -14.19
CA PRO A 107 6.32 -10.04 -15.11
C PRO A 107 5.73 -9.27 -16.29
N ASP A 108 4.46 -9.44 -16.58
CA ASP A 108 3.76 -8.65 -17.60
C ASP A 108 3.42 -7.21 -17.15
N VAL A 109 3.51 -6.93 -15.86
CA VAL A 109 3.31 -5.60 -15.27
C VAL A 109 4.70 -5.00 -14.99
N THR A 110 5.38 -4.61 -16.07
CA THR A 110 6.75 -4.13 -16.04
C THR A 110 6.91 -2.79 -15.33
N PRO A 111 8.13 -2.46 -14.80
CA PRO A 111 8.38 -1.17 -14.13
C PRO A 111 8.62 -0.02 -15.13
N ASP A 112 7.71 0.13 -16.11
CA ASP A 112 7.72 1.15 -17.14
C ASP A 112 6.32 1.68 -17.46
N GLY A 113 6.19 2.51 -18.49
CA GLY A 113 4.89 3.10 -18.87
C GLY A 113 3.85 2.07 -19.33
N GLU A 114 4.27 0.99 -19.98
CA GLU A 114 3.35 -0.06 -20.42
C GLU A 114 2.89 -0.92 -19.24
N GLY A 115 3.79 -1.26 -18.33
CA GLY A 115 3.42 -1.94 -17.09
C GLY A 115 2.55 -1.08 -16.19
N MET A 116 2.82 0.21 -16.09
CA MET A 116 1.96 1.16 -15.37
C MET A 116 0.55 1.23 -15.96
N LYS A 117 0.41 1.19 -17.28
CA LYS A 117 -0.87 1.12 -17.96
C LYS A 117 -1.64 -0.15 -17.61
N LYS A 118 -0.96 -1.30 -17.58
CA LYS A 118 -1.56 -2.57 -17.15
C LYS A 118 -1.96 -2.53 -15.68
N LEU A 119 -1.10 -1.99 -14.80
CA LEU A 119 -1.36 -1.80 -13.38
C LEU A 119 -2.64 -0.99 -13.14
N PHE A 120 -2.80 0.12 -13.86
CA PHE A 120 -3.98 0.96 -13.74
C PHE A 120 -5.24 0.26 -14.25
N ARG A 121 -5.15 -0.39 -15.41
CA ARG A 121 -6.29 -1.08 -16.02
C ARG A 121 -6.87 -2.19 -15.18
N GLN A 122 -6.03 -3.01 -14.55
CA GLN A 122 -6.47 -4.19 -13.81
C GLN A 122 -7.16 -3.85 -12.48
N PHE A 123 -6.86 -2.70 -11.89
CA PHE A 123 -7.40 -2.33 -10.59
C PHE A 123 -8.92 -2.10 -10.66
N SER A 124 -9.65 -2.83 -9.80
CA SER A 124 -11.13 -2.77 -9.73
C SER A 124 -11.84 -2.90 -11.08
N PHE A 125 -11.33 -3.78 -11.92
CA PHE A 125 -11.84 -4.04 -13.27
C PHE A 125 -12.06 -5.54 -13.49
N PRO A 126 -13.04 -5.94 -14.30
CA PRO A 126 -13.31 -7.36 -14.56
C PRO A 126 -12.06 -8.12 -15.05
N GLY A 127 -11.76 -9.22 -14.40
CA GLY A 127 -10.55 -10.03 -14.68
C GLY A 127 -9.25 -9.48 -14.10
N GLY A 128 -9.32 -8.39 -13.36
CA GLY A 128 -8.17 -7.79 -12.66
C GLY A 128 -8.18 -8.06 -11.17
N ILE A 129 -7.69 -7.08 -10.39
CA ILE A 129 -7.57 -7.15 -8.93
C ILE A 129 -8.69 -6.35 -8.25
N PRO A 130 -9.07 -6.70 -6.99
CA PRO A 130 -10.09 -5.98 -6.25
C PRO A 130 -9.64 -4.57 -5.82
N SER A 131 -10.61 -3.76 -5.38
CA SER A 131 -10.36 -2.36 -4.92
C SER A 131 -9.78 -2.25 -3.51
N HIS A 132 -9.80 -3.33 -2.74
CA HIS A 132 -9.30 -3.40 -1.37
C HIS A 132 -8.01 -4.21 -1.32
N ALA A 133 -7.29 -4.10 -0.20
CA ALA A 133 -6.12 -4.95 0.06
C ALA A 133 -6.54 -6.42 -0.05
N ALA A 134 -5.80 -7.18 -0.84
CA ALA A 134 -6.13 -8.56 -1.18
C ALA A 134 -4.88 -9.38 -1.49
N PRO A 135 -4.97 -10.71 -1.40
CA PRO A 135 -3.84 -11.63 -1.62
C PRO A 135 -3.20 -11.53 -3.01
N GLU A 136 -3.90 -10.99 -4.01
CA GLU A 136 -3.37 -10.73 -5.34
C GLU A 136 -2.23 -9.70 -5.33
N THR A 137 -2.19 -8.83 -4.31
CA THR A 137 -1.04 -7.93 -4.12
C THR A 137 0.11 -8.74 -3.52
N PRO A 138 1.28 -8.81 -4.18
CA PRO A 138 2.43 -9.59 -3.70
C PRO A 138 2.82 -9.25 -2.26
N GLY A 139 3.00 -10.26 -1.43
CA GLY A 139 3.33 -10.10 -0.02
C GLY A 139 2.17 -9.75 0.90
N SER A 140 0.96 -9.55 0.38
CA SER A 140 -0.22 -9.32 1.22
C SER A 140 -0.63 -10.58 1.97
N ILE A 141 -0.74 -10.48 3.29
CA ILE A 141 -1.18 -11.57 4.18
C ILE A 141 -2.59 -11.35 4.71
N ASN A 142 -3.20 -10.22 4.37
CA ASN A 142 -4.46 -9.75 4.92
C ASN A 142 -5.41 -9.35 3.80
N GLU A 143 -6.65 -9.80 3.92
CA GLU A 143 -7.76 -9.34 3.11
C GLU A 143 -8.44 -8.17 3.84
N GLY A 144 -8.60 -7.04 3.15
CA GLY A 144 -9.03 -5.78 3.76
C GLY A 144 -10.52 -5.46 3.66
N GLY A 145 -11.35 -6.40 3.18
CA GLY A 145 -12.79 -6.21 3.03
C GLY A 145 -13.57 -6.19 4.34
N GLU A 146 -13.09 -6.93 5.34
CA GLU A 146 -13.69 -6.98 6.67
C GLU A 146 -12.86 -6.16 7.67
N LEU A 147 -13.51 -5.28 8.41
CA LEU A 147 -12.87 -4.43 9.41
C LEU A 147 -12.71 -5.15 10.76
N GLY A 148 -11.60 -4.89 11.45
CA GLY A 148 -11.35 -5.30 12.83
C GLY A 148 -10.34 -6.44 12.98
N TYR A 149 -9.87 -7.07 11.91
CA TYR A 149 -9.00 -8.25 11.98
C TYR A 149 -7.51 -7.95 11.79
N SER A 150 -7.16 -6.75 11.32
CA SER A 150 -5.76 -6.40 11.00
C SER A 150 -4.81 -6.58 12.18
N LEU A 151 -5.22 -6.20 13.38
CA LEU A 151 -4.39 -6.29 14.58
C LEU A 151 -4.14 -7.76 14.98
N SER A 152 -5.16 -8.64 14.90
CA SER A 152 -4.97 -10.07 15.16
C SER A 152 -4.11 -10.74 14.09
N HIS A 153 -4.22 -10.33 12.82
CA HIS A 153 -3.31 -10.78 11.77
C HIS A 153 -1.87 -10.35 12.04
N ALA A 154 -1.67 -9.09 12.47
CA ALA A 154 -0.35 -8.59 12.83
C ALA A 154 0.28 -9.38 13.99
N PHE A 155 -0.47 -9.68 15.05
CA PHE A 155 0.00 -10.51 16.15
C PHE A 155 0.32 -11.93 15.70
N GLY A 156 -0.57 -12.53 14.90
CA GLY A 156 -0.36 -13.89 14.36
C GLY A 156 0.90 -13.98 13.50
N ALA A 157 1.13 -12.97 12.68
CA ALA A 157 2.28 -12.94 11.76
C ALA A 157 3.65 -12.86 12.46
N VAL A 158 3.72 -12.30 13.68
CA VAL A 158 4.97 -12.16 14.44
C VAL A 158 5.03 -13.07 15.68
N PHE A 159 4.03 -13.91 15.88
CA PHE A 159 3.83 -14.65 17.14
C PHE A 159 5.02 -15.53 17.54
N ASP A 160 5.65 -16.18 16.58
CA ASP A 160 6.77 -17.11 16.79
C ASP A 160 8.13 -16.54 16.37
N ASN A 161 8.17 -15.29 15.96
CA ASN A 161 9.40 -14.64 15.53
C ASN A 161 9.69 -13.35 16.36
N PRO A 162 10.53 -13.45 17.41
CA PRO A 162 10.78 -12.33 18.32
C PRO A 162 11.59 -11.17 17.72
N THR A 163 12.17 -11.36 16.54
CA THR A 163 12.94 -10.33 15.83
C THR A 163 12.12 -9.61 14.76
N LEU A 164 10.98 -10.17 14.38
CA LEU A 164 10.09 -9.60 13.36
C LEU A 164 9.16 -8.55 13.98
N ILE A 165 9.07 -7.39 13.33
CA ILE A 165 8.20 -6.30 13.74
C ILE A 165 6.96 -6.26 12.83
N ALA A 166 5.78 -6.13 13.40
CA ALA A 166 4.59 -5.79 12.63
C ALA A 166 4.18 -4.34 12.89
N ALA A 167 4.17 -3.53 11.83
CA ALA A 167 3.59 -2.20 11.83
C ALA A 167 2.15 -2.30 11.30
N CYS A 168 1.18 -2.25 12.20
CA CYS A 168 -0.24 -2.35 11.86
C CYS A 168 -0.87 -0.95 11.87
N VAL A 169 -1.40 -0.52 10.72
CA VAL A 169 -2.21 0.70 10.63
C VAL A 169 -3.66 0.32 10.85
N ILE A 170 -4.27 0.94 11.83
CA ILE A 170 -5.68 0.73 12.20
C ILE A 170 -6.48 1.94 11.72
N GLY A 171 -7.55 1.69 10.95
CA GLY A 171 -8.49 2.73 10.55
C GLY A 171 -9.42 3.13 11.69
N ASP A 172 -9.99 4.32 11.62
CA ASP A 172 -10.93 4.85 12.59
C ASP A 172 -12.18 3.96 12.73
N GLY A 173 -12.82 3.62 11.62
CA GLY A 173 -13.98 2.71 11.61
C GLY A 173 -13.62 1.30 12.09
N GLU A 174 -12.43 0.81 11.78
CA GLU A 174 -11.95 -0.47 12.28
C GLU A 174 -11.75 -0.45 13.80
N ALA A 175 -11.25 0.67 14.34
CA ALA A 175 -10.98 0.84 15.76
C ALA A 175 -12.24 0.70 16.63
N GLU A 176 -13.42 0.96 16.08
CA GLU A 176 -14.72 0.85 16.76
C GLU A 176 -15.30 -0.57 16.72
N THR A 177 -14.66 -1.51 16.07
CA THR A 177 -15.18 -2.88 15.92
C THR A 177 -14.89 -3.75 17.13
N GLY A 178 -15.81 -4.69 17.40
CA GLY A 178 -15.61 -5.72 18.44
C GLY A 178 -14.39 -6.60 18.22
N PRO A 179 -14.15 -7.11 16.99
CA PRO A 179 -12.95 -7.90 16.67
C PRO A 179 -11.64 -7.16 16.98
N LEU A 180 -11.52 -5.87 16.67
CA LEU A 180 -10.30 -5.13 17.02
C LEU A 180 -10.15 -4.96 18.53
N ALA A 181 -11.22 -4.60 19.22
CA ALA A 181 -11.19 -4.46 20.68
C ALA A 181 -10.76 -5.76 21.37
N SER A 182 -11.22 -6.91 20.87
CA SER A 182 -10.83 -8.24 21.37
C SER A 182 -9.36 -8.56 21.05
N SER A 183 -8.83 -8.09 19.94
CA SER A 183 -7.46 -8.37 19.50
C SER A 183 -6.40 -7.85 20.47
N TRP A 184 -6.68 -6.80 21.25
CA TRP A 184 -5.78 -6.29 22.28
C TRP A 184 -5.43 -7.31 23.37
N HIS A 185 -6.21 -8.37 23.55
CA HIS A 185 -5.89 -9.44 24.45
C HIS A 185 -4.69 -10.29 23.97
N GLY A 186 -4.32 -10.23 22.69
CA GLY A 186 -3.14 -10.90 22.15
C GLY A 186 -1.80 -10.35 22.66
N ILE A 187 -1.79 -9.22 23.35
CA ILE A 187 -0.58 -8.59 23.91
C ILE A 187 -0.16 -9.21 25.25
N LYS A 188 -0.98 -10.04 25.85
CA LYS A 188 -0.75 -10.60 27.19
C LYS A 188 0.06 -11.87 27.17
#